data_c591e32a247472687922e9ac5adb39d3
#
_entry.id   c591e32a247472687922e9ac5adb39d3
#
_cell.length_a   1.000
_cell.length_b   1.000
_cell.length_c   1.000
_cell.angle_alpha   90.00
_cell.angle_beta   90.00
_cell.angle_gamma   90.00
#
_symmetry.space_group_name_H-M   'P 1'
#
loop_
_entity.id
_entity.type
_entity.pdbx_description
1 polymer ?
#
loop_
_entity_poly.entity_id
_entity_poly.type
_entity_poly.pdbx_seq_one_letter_code
_entity_poly.pdbx_strand_id
1 'polypeptide(L)'
;MPKYMLVSFKTCPWVQRSAIVFREKNTEFELRHIEPDNRPDWFLAISPHKKVPALSIDNRVSLFESNAINEYLDETIAPRLHPEDPIERALNRAWTDYVPTFASIVTATAYADTEDEYNKAAASIPVAFERLEKALEKQGRGPFFNGAKYSLVDAAYTPFLQRYFFLDRVKKLNHIEKFPRLKAWGEALMSRPSTHSFEPAEFEAMYRDGLRRRNKWVSQFVEPARAAAE
;
A
#
# COMPACT_ATOMS: atom_id res chain seq x y z
N MET A 1 22.34 6.61 14.84
CA MET A 1 21.13 5.84 14.49
C MET A 1 21.50 4.83 13.43
N PRO A 2 20.81 3.67 13.36
CA PRO A 2 21.05 2.70 12.30
C PRO A 2 20.82 3.33 10.92
N LYS A 3 21.62 2.89 9.94
CA LYS A 3 21.44 3.29 8.55
C LYS A 3 20.49 2.33 7.87
N TYR A 4 19.35 2.82 7.42
CA TYR A 4 18.31 2.03 6.74
C TYR A 4 18.34 2.23 5.24
N MET A 5 18.32 1.13 4.47
CA MET A 5 18.11 1.14 3.02
C MET A 5 16.95 0.21 2.66
N LEU A 6 15.86 0.80 2.20
CA LEU A 6 14.65 0.07 1.75
C LEU A 6 14.69 -0.06 0.23
N VAL A 7 14.72 -1.31 -0.26
CA VAL A 7 14.77 -1.61 -1.70
C VAL A 7 13.37 -1.76 -2.28
N SER A 8 13.11 -1.13 -3.41
CA SER A 8 11.81 -0.99 -4.03
C SER A 8 11.82 -1.12 -5.55
N PHE A 9 10.68 -1.48 -6.11
CA PHE A 9 10.26 -1.04 -7.45
C PHE A 9 9.46 0.26 -7.32
N LYS A 10 9.54 1.17 -8.32
CA LYS A 10 8.97 2.53 -8.21
C LYS A 10 7.53 2.60 -7.69
N THR A 11 6.65 1.71 -8.12
CA THR A 11 5.23 1.73 -7.72
C THR A 11 4.80 0.50 -6.91
N CYS A 12 5.73 -0.17 -6.20
CA CYS A 12 5.39 -1.36 -5.43
C CYS A 12 4.55 -1.03 -4.19
N PRO A 13 3.30 -1.53 -4.08
CA PRO A 13 2.45 -1.24 -2.92
C PRO A 13 2.99 -1.86 -1.63
N TRP A 14 3.64 -3.01 -1.73
CA TRP A 14 4.20 -3.71 -0.57
C TRP A 14 5.35 -2.94 0.07
N VAL A 15 6.18 -2.30 -0.73
CA VAL A 15 7.27 -1.43 -0.23
C VAL A 15 6.71 -0.12 0.31
N GLN A 16 5.69 0.45 -0.34
CA GLN A 16 5.05 1.68 0.10
C GLN A 16 4.55 1.59 1.55
N ARG A 17 4.05 0.41 1.99
CA ARG A 17 3.67 0.18 3.39
C ARG A 17 4.80 0.51 4.36
N SER A 18 6.01 -0.01 4.10
CA SER A 18 7.18 0.21 4.96
C SER A 18 7.72 1.63 4.84
N ALA A 19 7.70 2.22 3.64
CA ALA A 19 8.07 3.62 3.46
C ALA A 19 7.15 4.58 4.23
N ILE A 20 5.85 4.29 4.30
CA ILE A 20 4.88 5.03 5.12
C ILE A 20 5.26 4.93 6.60
N VAL A 21 5.57 3.73 7.09
CA VAL A 21 5.96 3.54 8.50
C VAL A 21 7.21 4.35 8.86
N PHE A 22 8.23 4.35 8.03
CA PHE A 22 9.43 5.20 8.23
C PHE A 22 9.06 6.68 8.35
N ARG A 23 8.19 7.18 7.47
CA ARG A 23 7.76 8.59 7.49
C ARG A 23 6.90 8.92 8.69
N GLU A 24 5.96 8.06 9.07
CA GLU A 24 5.13 8.25 10.27
C GLU A 24 5.97 8.25 11.56
N LYS A 25 7.10 7.55 11.55
CA LYS A 25 8.08 7.56 12.64
C LYS A 25 9.15 8.65 12.50
N ASN A 26 9.03 9.51 11.50
CA ASN A 26 10.01 10.58 11.21
C ASN A 26 11.46 10.06 11.22
N THR A 27 11.69 8.90 10.60
CA THR A 27 12.97 8.22 10.58
C THR A 27 13.55 8.27 9.18
N GLU A 28 14.80 8.73 9.08
CA GLU A 28 15.53 8.78 7.81
C GLU A 28 15.82 7.39 7.28
N PHE A 29 15.64 7.21 5.98
CA PHE A 29 15.97 5.99 5.26
C PHE A 29 16.29 6.31 3.80
N GLU A 30 17.14 5.48 3.20
CA GLU A 30 17.37 5.49 1.75
C GLU A 30 16.29 4.63 1.08
N LEU A 31 15.56 5.20 0.12
CA LEU A 31 14.65 4.43 -0.74
C LEU A 31 15.37 4.14 -2.07
N ARG A 32 15.88 2.91 -2.22
CA ARG A 32 16.64 2.50 -3.39
C ARG A 32 15.74 1.76 -4.38
N HIS A 33 15.59 2.32 -5.58
CA HIS A 33 14.81 1.69 -6.64
C HIS A 33 15.68 0.76 -7.50
N ILE A 34 15.12 -0.39 -7.86
CA ILE A 34 15.67 -1.35 -8.82
C ILE A 34 14.62 -1.67 -9.88
N GLU A 35 15.06 -2.20 -11.01
CA GLU A 35 14.13 -2.61 -12.06
C GLU A 35 13.67 -4.06 -11.87
N PRO A 36 12.37 -4.37 -12.11
CA PRO A 36 11.82 -5.72 -11.93
C PRO A 36 12.53 -6.79 -12.77
N ASP A 37 12.93 -6.43 -13.99
CA ASP A 37 13.51 -7.35 -14.96
C ASP A 37 15.05 -7.35 -14.95
N ASN A 38 15.66 -6.45 -14.17
CA ASN A 38 17.11 -6.36 -14.01
C ASN A 38 17.45 -6.18 -12.52
N ARG A 39 17.41 -7.29 -11.79
CA ARG A 39 17.69 -7.32 -10.33
C ARG A 39 19.18 -7.53 -10.11
N PRO A 40 19.88 -6.57 -9.49
CA PRO A 40 21.32 -6.68 -9.29
C PRO A 40 21.70 -7.78 -8.25
N ASP A 41 22.88 -8.35 -8.37
CA ASP A 41 23.36 -9.45 -7.52
C ASP A 41 23.35 -9.07 -6.02
N TRP A 42 23.71 -7.83 -5.70
CA TRP A 42 23.68 -7.37 -4.31
C TRP A 42 22.27 -7.43 -3.70
N PHE A 43 21.22 -7.17 -4.52
CA PHE A 43 19.83 -7.30 -4.07
C PHE A 43 19.43 -8.77 -3.92
N LEU A 44 19.84 -9.61 -4.85
CA LEU A 44 19.56 -11.05 -4.78
C LEU A 44 20.22 -11.70 -3.54
N ALA A 45 21.35 -11.16 -3.10
CA ALA A 45 22.05 -11.61 -1.88
C ALA A 45 21.30 -11.26 -0.58
N ILE A 46 20.52 -10.18 -0.57
CA ILE A 46 19.80 -9.71 0.63
C ILE A 46 18.30 -10.05 0.64
N SER A 47 17.76 -10.58 -0.46
CA SER A 47 16.35 -10.96 -0.57
C SER A 47 16.18 -12.42 -0.91
N PRO A 48 15.97 -13.31 0.08
CA PRO A 48 15.83 -14.76 -0.14
C PRO A 48 14.75 -15.14 -1.15
N HIS A 49 13.65 -14.37 -1.17
CA HIS A 49 12.53 -14.57 -2.08
C HIS A 49 12.69 -13.83 -3.41
N LYS A 50 13.82 -13.11 -3.61
CA LYS A 50 14.04 -12.25 -4.78
C LYS A 50 12.92 -11.23 -5.01
N LYS A 51 12.25 -10.81 -3.95
CA LYS A 51 11.11 -9.87 -3.96
C LYS A 51 11.43 -8.62 -3.16
N VAL A 52 10.78 -7.51 -3.51
CA VAL A 52 10.75 -6.29 -2.71
C VAL A 52 9.48 -6.28 -1.83
N PRO A 53 9.52 -5.66 -0.62
CA PRO A 53 10.67 -4.98 -0.01
C PRO A 53 11.77 -5.91 0.50
N ALA A 54 13.00 -5.40 0.49
CA ALA A 54 14.07 -5.85 1.35
C ALA A 54 14.59 -4.63 2.11
N LEU A 55 14.80 -4.76 3.42
CA LEU A 55 15.35 -3.71 4.27
C LEU A 55 16.75 -4.11 4.70
N SER A 56 17.78 -3.35 4.29
CA SER A 56 19.14 -3.50 4.81
C SER A 56 19.35 -2.53 5.97
N ILE A 57 19.93 -3.04 7.06
CA ILE A 57 20.24 -2.29 8.29
C ILE A 57 21.75 -2.33 8.47
N ASP A 58 22.39 -1.14 8.45
CA ASP A 58 23.84 -0.94 8.59
C ASP A 58 24.69 -1.76 7.60
N ASN A 59 24.12 -2.20 6.48
CA ASN A 59 24.72 -3.15 5.53
C ASN A 59 25.14 -4.49 6.17
N ARG A 60 24.57 -4.86 7.31
CA ARG A 60 24.92 -6.07 8.09
C ARG A 60 23.80 -7.09 8.13
N VAL A 61 22.57 -6.61 8.32
CA VAL A 61 21.38 -7.46 8.45
C VAL A 61 20.37 -7.05 7.39
N SER A 62 19.67 -8.03 6.85
CA SER A 62 18.59 -7.78 5.90
C SER A 62 17.31 -8.44 6.37
N LEU A 63 16.22 -7.68 6.32
CA LEU A 63 14.86 -8.14 6.58
C LEU A 63 14.06 -8.17 5.29
N PHE A 64 13.13 -9.08 5.21
CA PHE A 64 12.20 -9.22 4.09
C PHE A 64 10.78 -9.45 4.61
N GLU A 65 9.77 -9.44 3.72
CA GLU A 65 8.35 -9.37 4.03
C GLU A 65 7.93 -8.04 4.70
N SER A 66 7.05 -7.30 4.03
CA SER A 66 6.68 -5.95 4.49
C SER A 66 6.03 -5.92 5.88
N ASN A 67 5.31 -6.98 6.28
CA ASN A 67 4.75 -7.09 7.62
C ASN A 67 5.85 -7.21 8.68
N ALA A 68 6.81 -8.12 8.46
CA ALA A 68 7.94 -8.32 9.38
C ALA A 68 8.80 -7.04 9.51
N ILE A 69 9.05 -6.36 8.39
CA ILE A 69 9.76 -5.08 8.38
C ILE A 69 9.01 -4.04 9.20
N ASN A 70 7.69 -3.92 9.03
CA ASN A 70 6.88 -2.93 9.74
C ASN A 70 6.80 -3.21 11.24
N GLU A 71 6.67 -4.47 11.64
CA GLU A 71 6.74 -4.88 13.06
C GLU A 71 8.10 -4.53 13.67
N TYR A 72 9.20 -4.86 13.00
CA TYR A 72 10.54 -4.49 13.45
C TYR A 72 10.67 -2.98 13.66
N LEU A 73 10.22 -2.17 12.69
CA LEU A 73 10.28 -0.71 12.80
C LEU A 73 9.42 -0.20 13.95
N ASP A 74 8.27 -0.84 14.20
CA ASP A 74 7.38 -0.45 15.27
C ASP A 74 7.91 -0.81 16.65
N GLU A 75 8.59 -1.94 16.77
CA GLU A 75 9.20 -2.39 18.02
C GLU A 75 10.47 -1.62 18.39
N THR A 76 11.24 -1.16 17.39
CA THR A 76 12.56 -0.56 17.59
C THR A 76 12.60 0.95 17.54
N ILE A 77 11.59 1.61 16.96
CA ILE A 77 11.54 3.05 16.79
C ILE A 77 10.29 3.63 17.47
N ALA A 78 10.49 4.47 18.46
CA ALA A 78 9.39 5.18 19.14
C ALA A 78 8.83 6.35 18.28
N PRO A 79 7.54 6.73 18.49
CA PRO A 79 6.52 6.05 19.28
C PRO A 79 5.99 4.80 18.58
N ARG A 80 5.43 3.85 19.32
CA ARG A 80 4.74 2.70 18.73
C ARG A 80 3.47 3.16 18.00
N LEU A 81 3.22 2.58 16.82
CA LEU A 81 1.99 2.75 16.07
C LEU A 81 0.95 1.68 16.43
N HIS A 82 1.40 0.51 16.90
CA HIS A 82 0.50 -0.47 17.49
C HIS A 82 0.02 -0.04 18.88
N PRO A 83 -1.21 -0.43 19.27
CA PRO A 83 -1.70 -0.26 20.65
C PRO A 83 -0.77 -0.90 21.67
N GLU A 84 -0.73 -0.32 22.90
CA GLU A 84 0.01 -0.90 24.03
C GLU A 84 -0.67 -2.14 24.58
N ASP A 85 -2.01 -2.15 24.59
CA ASP A 85 -2.79 -3.31 25.01
C ASP A 85 -2.50 -4.52 24.09
N PRO A 86 -2.15 -5.68 24.64
CA PRO A 86 -1.77 -6.85 23.86
C PRO A 86 -2.92 -7.45 23.05
N ILE A 87 -4.17 -7.31 23.49
CA ILE A 87 -5.34 -7.81 22.76
C ILE A 87 -5.63 -6.90 21.57
N GLU A 88 -5.65 -5.59 21.79
CA GLU A 88 -5.83 -4.61 20.70
C GLU A 88 -4.70 -4.72 19.67
N ARG A 89 -3.46 -4.92 20.13
CA ARG A 89 -2.31 -5.15 19.24
C ARG A 89 -2.48 -6.44 18.42
N ALA A 90 -2.94 -7.52 19.04
CA ALA A 90 -3.21 -8.78 18.33
C ALA A 90 -4.31 -8.61 17.29
N LEU A 91 -5.37 -7.85 17.58
CA LEU A 91 -6.43 -7.51 16.62
C LEU A 91 -5.88 -6.68 15.45
N ASN A 92 -5.01 -5.70 15.73
CA ASN A 92 -4.35 -4.94 14.66
C ASN A 92 -3.49 -5.84 13.77
N ARG A 93 -2.72 -6.77 14.36
CA ARG A 93 -1.94 -7.76 13.60
C ARG A 93 -2.82 -8.63 12.71
N ALA A 94 -3.96 -9.09 13.22
CA ALA A 94 -4.92 -9.84 12.42
C ALA A 94 -5.42 -9.04 11.19
N TRP A 95 -5.64 -7.74 11.36
CA TRP A 95 -6.01 -6.87 10.24
C TRP A 95 -4.86 -6.63 9.26
N THR A 96 -3.61 -6.49 9.73
CA THR A 96 -2.45 -6.40 8.82
C THR A 96 -2.19 -7.71 8.08
N ASP A 97 -2.49 -8.87 8.68
CA ASP A 97 -2.39 -10.19 8.04
C ASP A 97 -3.51 -10.44 7.02
N TYR A 98 -4.65 -9.78 7.15
CA TYR A 98 -5.72 -9.83 6.14
C TYR A 98 -5.39 -9.02 4.87
N VAL A 99 -4.40 -8.12 4.91
CA VAL A 99 -4.06 -7.25 3.77
C VAL A 99 -3.77 -8.00 2.46
N PRO A 100 -3.03 -9.14 2.43
CA PRO A 100 -2.83 -9.87 1.18
C PRO A 100 -4.15 -10.30 0.51
N THR A 101 -5.13 -10.75 1.29
CA THR A 101 -6.47 -11.09 0.80
C THR A 101 -7.20 -9.86 0.27
N PHE A 102 -7.22 -8.77 1.05
CA PHE A 102 -7.81 -7.50 0.62
C PHE A 102 -7.16 -6.98 -0.66
N ALA A 103 -5.83 -6.95 -0.71
CA ALA A 103 -5.05 -6.50 -1.85
C ALA A 103 -5.37 -7.29 -3.11
N SER A 104 -5.44 -8.62 -3.02
CA SER A 104 -5.76 -9.48 -4.17
C SER A 104 -7.14 -9.17 -4.74
N ILE A 105 -8.12 -8.90 -3.88
CA ILE A 105 -9.49 -8.57 -4.29
C ILE A 105 -9.55 -7.19 -4.98
N VAL A 106 -9.04 -6.14 -4.32
CA VAL A 106 -9.18 -4.75 -4.85
C VAL A 106 -8.29 -4.49 -6.05
N THR A 107 -7.18 -5.20 -6.20
CA THR A 107 -6.26 -5.00 -7.35
C THR A 107 -6.52 -5.97 -8.50
N ALA A 108 -7.38 -6.97 -8.34
CA ALA A 108 -7.69 -7.94 -9.40
C ALA A 108 -8.20 -7.26 -10.69
N THR A 109 -8.97 -6.18 -10.57
CA THR A 109 -9.45 -5.39 -11.71
C THR A 109 -8.31 -4.80 -12.55
N ALA A 110 -7.18 -4.44 -11.92
CA ALA A 110 -6.00 -3.92 -12.61
C ALA A 110 -5.24 -4.99 -13.42
N TYR A 111 -5.49 -6.27 -13.12
CA TYR A 111 -4.79 -7.40 -13.73
C TYR A 111 -5.67 -8.29 -14.62
N ALA A 112 -6.94 -7.96 -14.77
CA ALA A 112 -7.87 -8.67 -15.65
C ALA A 112 -7.44 -8.56 -17.12
N ASP A 113 -7.50 -9.68 -17.85
CA ASP A 113 -7.17 -9.74 -19.27
C ASP A 113 -8.37 -9.41 -20.17
N THR A 114 -9.59 -9.66 -19.66
CA THR A 114 -10.85 -9.47 -20.38
C THR A 114 -11.85 -8.62 -19.59
N GLU A 115 -12.87 -8.13 -20.29
CA GLU A 115 -13.97 -7.40 -19.65
C GLU A 115 -14.73 -8.27 -18.63
N ASP A 116 -14.95 -9.53 -18.96
CA ASP A 116 -15.64 -10.47 -18.08
C ASP A 116 -14.86 -10.71 -16.78
N GLU A 117 -13.54 -10.89 -16.89
CA GLU A 117 -12.67 -11.01 -15.72
C GLU A 117 -12.65 -9.72 -14.88
N TYR A 118 -12.62 -8.57 -15.54
CA TYR A 118 -12.69 -7.27 -14.86
C TYR A 118 -14.00 -7.12 -14.08
N ASN A 119 -15.13 -7.40 -14.73
CA ASN A 119 -16.46 -7.32 -14.12
C ASN A 119 -16.62 -8.30 -12.94
N LYS A 120 -16.12 -9.52 -13.08
CA LYS A 120 -16.10 -10.53 -12.01
C LYS A 120 -15.23 -10.06 -10.83
N ALA A 121 -14.05 -9.52 -11.10
CA ALA A 121 -13.17 -8.96 -10.07
C ALA A 121 -13.84 -7.77 -9.37
N ALA A 122 -14.42 -6.85 -10.12
CA ALA A 122 -15.12 -5.69 -9.58
C ALA A 122 -16.28 -6.09 -8.65
N ALA A 123 -17.06 -7.09 -9.04
CA ALA A 123 -18.17 -7.60 -8.24
C ALA A 123 -17.75 -8.20 -6.88
N SER A 124 -16.49 -8.56 -6.72
CA SER A 124 -15.94 -9.10 -5.46
C SER A 124 -15.51 -8.03 -4.46
N ILE A 125 -15.25 -6.80 -4.91
CA ILE A 125 -14.75 -5.68 -4.08
C ILE A 125 -15.69 -5.35 -2.91
N PRO A 126 -17.03 -5.24 -3.09
CA PRO A 126 -17.94 -4.89 -2.01
C PRO A 126 -17.84 -5.82 -0.79
N VAL A 127 -17.54 -7.10 -0.98
CA VAL A 127 -17.40 -8.07 0.12
C VAL A 127 -16.19 -7.73 1.01
N ALA A 128 -15.08 -7.32 0.38
CA ALA A 128 -13.88 -6.89 1.13
C ALA A 128 -14.13 -5.55 1.84
N PHE A 129 -14.86 -4.63 1.20
CA PHE A 129 -15.21 -3.33 1.75
C PHE A 129 -16.16 -3.43 2.94
N GLU A 130 -17.16 -4.31 2.87
CA GLU A 130 -18.10 -4.54 3.97
C GLU A 130 -17.39 -5.02 5.25
N ARG A 131 -16.36 -5.86 5.12
CA ARG A 131 -15.56 -6.31 6.27
C ARG A 131 -14.85 -5.17 6.96
N LEU A 132 -14.24 -4.26 6.17
CA LEU A 132 -13.55 -3.09 6.72
C LEU A 132 -14.54 -2.06 7.27
N GLU A 133 -15.67 -1.83 6.60
CA GLU A 133 -16.73 -0.93 7.10
C GLU A 133 -17.21 -1.35 8.49
N LYS A 134 -17.47 -2.68 8.68
CA LYS A 134 -17.86 -3.24 9.98
C LYS A 134 -16.75 -3.17 11.03
N ALA A 135 -15.48 -3.30 10.62
CA ALA A 135 -14.35 -3.14 11.52
C ALA A 135 -14.23 -1.70 12.01
N LEU A 136 -14.30 -0.74 11.09
CA LEU A 136 -14.24 0.69 11.38
C LEU A 136 -15.43 1.16 12.25
N GLU A 137 -16.59 0.54 12.13
CA GLU A 137 -17.73 0.82 13.00
C GLU A 137 -17.44 0.51 14.48
N LYS A 138 -16.70 -0.58 14.74
CA LYS A 138 -16.35 -1.02 16.11
C LYS A 138 -15.24 -0.19 16.74
N GLN A 139 -14.37 0.42 15.95
CA GLN A 139 -13.18 1.14 16.44
C GLN A 139 -13.47 2.58 16.94
N GLY A 140 -14.69 3.05 16.81
CA GLY A 140 -15.09 4.36 17.33
C GLY A 140 -14.95 5.49 16.32
N ARG A 141 -14.93 6.73 16.83
CA ARG A 141 -14.87 7.95 15.99
C ARG A 141 -13.43 8.42 15.82
N GLY A 142 -13.03 8.64 14.59
CA GLY A 142 -11.73 9.21 14.26
C GLY A 142 -11.37 8.95 12.79
N PRO A 143 -10.32 9.63 12.29
CA PRO A 143 -9.95 9.53 10.88
C PRO A 143 -9.17 8.25 10.55
N PHE A 144 -8.70 7.49 11.56
CA PHE A 144 -7.84 6.32 11.37
C PHE A 144 -8.47 5.05 11.91
N PHE A 145 -7.87 3.91 11.59
CA PHE A 145 -8.40 2.61 11.98
C PHE A 145 -8.61 2.48 13.50
N ASN A 146 -7.69 2.97 14.31
CA ASN A 146 -7.80 2.99 15.78
C ASN A 146 -8.32 4.35 16.32
N GLY A 147 -9.24 4.99 15.62
CA GLY A 147 -9.79 6.27 16.03
C GLY A 147 -8.86 7.45 15.69
N ALA A 148 -8.42 8.22 16.71
CA ALA A 148 -7.59 9.40 16.48
C ALA A 148 -6.12 9.10 16.19
N LYS A 149 -5.64 7.89 16.51
CA LYS A 149 -4.23 7.52 16.40
C LYS A 149 -3.98 6.72 15.12
N TYR A 150 -3.00 7.17 14.34
CA TYR A 150 -2.49 6.42 13.20
C TYR A 150 -1.82 5.12 13.66
N SER A 151 -2.01 4.03 12.92
CA SER A 151 -1.54 2.69 13.29
C SER A 151 -0.88 1.96 12.12
N LEU A 152 -0.27 0.81 12.38
CA LEU A 152 0.26 -0.06 11.33
C LEU A 152 -0.84 -0.57 10.39
N VAL A 153 -2.09 -0.67 10.85
CA VAL A 153 -3.23 -1.03 9.99
C VAL A 153 -3.44 0.04 8.93
N ASP A 154 -3.39 1.31 9.31
CA ASP A 154 -3.50 2.43 8.37
C ASP A 154 -2.41 2.38 7.30
N ALA A 155 -1.15 2.23 7.72
CA ALA A 155 -0.01 2.08 6.79
C ALA A 155 -0.18 0.89 5.85
N ALA A 156 -0.78 -0.20 6.34
CA ALA A 156 -0.92 -1.45 5.61
C ALA A 156 -1.95 -1.38 4.46
N TYR A 157 -3.07 -0.69 4.66
CA TYR A 157 -4.14 -0.58 3.65
C TYR A 157 -3.96 0.59 2.68
N THR A 158 -3.28 1.66 3.11
CA THR A 158 -3.08 2.89 2.32
C THR A 158 -2.68 2.65 0.87
N PRO A 159 -1.66 1.83 0.54
CA PRO A 159 -1.24 1.64 -0.84
C PRO A 159 -2.31 1.03 -1.75
N PHE A 160 -3.13 0.16 -1.20
CA PHE A 160 -4.17 -0.55 -1.95
C PHE A 160 -5.41 0.31 -2.15
N LEU A 161 -5.81 1.10 -1.14
CA LEU A 161 -6.87 2.10 -1.27
C LEU A 161 -6.48 3.21 -2.25
N GLN A 162 -5.21 3.65 -2.26
CA GLN A 162 -4.71 4.61 -3.25
C GLN A 162 -4.91 4.08 -4.69
N ARG A 163 -4.61 2.82 -4.93
CA ARG A 163 -4.79 2.19 -6.25
C ARG A 163 -6.26 1.99 -6.59
N TYR A 164 -7.08 1.64 -5.61
CA TYR A 164 -8.52 1.58 -5.81
C TYR A 164 -9.09 2.94 -6.23
N PHE A 165 -8.80 4.01 -5.49
CA PHE A 165 -9.27 5.35 -5.84
C PHE A 165 -8.79 5.81 -7.22
N PHE A 166 -7.55 5.45 -7.59
CA PHE A 166 -7.06 5.72 -8.94
C PHE A 166 -7.89 4.98 -9.99
N LEU A 167 -8.08 3.67 -9.83
CA LEU A 167 -8.84 2.85 -10.78
C LEU A 167 -10.32 3.27 -10.87
N ASP A 168 -10.92 3.63 -9.75
CA ASP A 168 -12.31 4.12 -9.73
C ASP A 168 -12.47 5.45 -10.49
N ARG A 169 -11.44 6.29 -10.56
CA ARG A 169 -11.43 7.49 -11.41
C ARG A 169 -11.26 7.16 -12.89
N VAL A 170 -10.49 6.14 -13.22
CA VAL A 170 -10.23 5.70 -14.62
C VAL A 170 -11.44 4.98 -15.21
N LYS A 171 -11.98 4.04 -14.48
CA LYS A 171 -13.17 3.26 -14.84
C LYS A 171 -14.08 3.16 -13.63
N LYS A 172 -15.18 3.96 -13.61
CA LYS A 172 -16.09 4.07 -12.49
C LYS A 172 -16.59 2.72 -11.98
N LEU A 173 -16.22 2.38 -10.73
CA LEU A 173 -16.69 1.22 -9.99
C LEU A 173 -17.84 1.59 -9.06
N ASN A 174 -17.79 2.80 -8.46
CA ASN A 174 -18.78 3.37 -7.54
C ASN A 174 -19.08 2.49 -6.31
N HIS A 175 -18.16 1.59 -5.94
CA HIS A 175 -18.42 0.71 -4.80
C HIS A 175 -18.23 1.41 -3.46
N ILE A 176 -17.19 2.27 -3.34
CA ILE A 176 -16.81 2.90 -2.07
C ILE A 176 -17.90 3.83 -1.51
N GLU A 177 -18.76 4.38 -2.38
CA GLU A 177 -19.86 5.27 -1.99
C GLU A 177 -20.89 4.59 -1.07
N LYS A 178 -20.93 3.25 -1.08
CA LYS A 178 -21.82 2.46 -0.22
C LYS A 178 -21.24 2.18 1.17
N PHE A 179 -19.99 2.60 1.40
CA PHE A 179 -19.21 2.30 2.61
C PHE A 179 -18.64 3.61 3.18
N PRO A 180 -19.47 4.43 3.86
CA PRO A 180 -19.10 5.80 4.22
C PRO A 180 -17.92 5.89 5.20
N ARG A 181 -17.77 4.94 6.13
CA ARG A 181 -16.63 4.93 7.05
C ARG A 181 -15.34 4.56 6.35
N LEU A 182 -15.39 3.53 5.49
CA LEU A 182 -14.26 3.13 4.66
C LEU A 182 -13.83 4.24 3.71
N LYS A 183 -14.79 4.95 3.10
CA LYS A 183 -14.52 6.11 2.26
C LYS A 183 -13.81 7.21 3.04
N ALA A 184 -14.38 7.62 4.18
CA ALA A 184 -13.79 8.65 5.03
C ALA A 184 -12.40 8.27 5.54
N TRP A 185 -12.20 7.01 5.93
CA TRP A 185 -10.89 6.47 6.30
C TRP A 185 -9.91 6.55 5.14
N GLY A 186 -10.28 6.05 3.96
CA GLY A 186 -9.43 6.12 2.77
C GLY A 186 -9.05 7.55 2.39
N GLU A 187 -9.97 8.50 2.44
CA GLU A 187 -9.72 9.93 2.19
C GLU A 187 -8.74 10.52 3.23
N ALA A 188 -8.91 10.19 4.51
CA ALA A 188 -7.98 10.59 5.56
C ALA A 188 -6.57 10.04 5.33
N LEU A 189 -6.45 8.78 4.89
CA LEU A 189 -5.16 8.18 4.54
C LEU A 189 -4.51 8.89 3.33
N MET A 190 -5.29 9.24 2.30
CA MET A 190 -4.78 9.94 1.12
C MET A 190 -4.32 11.37 1.44
N SER A 191 -4.88 12.02 2.44
CA SER A 191 -4.49 13.37 2.85
C SER A 191 -3.16 13.42 3.62
N ARG A 192 -2.62 12.27 4.07
CA ARG A 192 -1.38 12.27 4.86
C ARG A 192 -0.14 12.40 3.96
N PRO A 193 0.81 13.27 4.30
CA PRO A 193 2.06 13.41 3.55
C PRO A 193 2.86 12.09 3.49
N SER A 194 2.80 11.26 4.54
CA SER A 194 3.49 9.96 4.61
C SER A 194 3.07 8.98 3.51
N THR A 195 1.85 9.10 2.99
CA THR A 195 1.30 8.26 1.93
C THR A 195 2.09 8.38 0.63
N HIS A 196 2.66 9.56 0.36
CA HIS A 196 3.22 9.89 -0.93
C HIS A 196 4.73 9.65 -0.95
N SER A 197 5.19 8.72 -1.79
CA SER A 197 6.62 8.52 -2.12
C SER A 197 7.06 9.41 -3.28
N PHE A 198 6.11 9.92 -4.04
CA PHE A 198 6.24 10.81 -5.19
C PHE A 198 5.13 11.83 -5.13
N GLU A 199 5.25 12.93 -5.83
CA GLU A 199 4.11 13.82 -6.04
C GLU A 199 2.93 13.03 -6.63
N PRO A 200 1.69 13.32 -6.22
CA PRO A 200 0.52 12.54 -6.65
C PRO A 200 0.40 12.39 -8.17
N ALA A 201 0.67 13.44 -8.92
CA ALA A 201 0.64 13.42 -10.39
C ALA A 201 1.74 12.51 -10.98
N GLU A 202 2.93 12.53 -10.41
CA GLU A 202 4.03 11.66 -10.81
C GLU A 202 3.72 10.19 -10.54
N PHE A 203 3.20 9.89 -9.34
CA PHE A 203 2.76 8.54 -9.01
C PHE A 203 1.70 8.03 -10.01
N GLU A 204 0.70 8.86 -10.30
CA GLU A 204 -0.35 8.49 -11.24
C GLU A 204 0.19 8.25 -12.65
N ALA A 205 1.11 9.08 -13.14
CA ALA A 205 1.77 8.90 -14.43
C ALA A 205 2.50 7.55 -14.50
N MET A 206 3.35 7.25 -13.50
CA MET A 206 4.07 5.98 -13.40
C MET A 206 3.12 4.78 -13.31
N TYR A 207 2.02 4.91 -12.56
CA TYR A 207 1.05 3.82 -12.42
C TYR A 207 0.28 3.58 -13.71
N ARG A 208 -0.14 4.65 -14.43
CA ARG A 208 -0.72 4.60 -15.79
C ARG A 208 0.18 3.85 -16.77
N ASP A 209 1.45 4.24 -16.81
CA ASP A 209 2.44 3.58 -17.68
C ASP A 209 2.64 2.10 -17.31
N GLY A 210 2.62 1.79 -16.04
CA GLY A 210 2.67 0.42 -15.56
C GLY A 210 1.47 -0.42 -15.99
N LEU A 211 0.26 0.13 -16.00
CA LEU A 211 -0.95 -0.55 -16.47
C LEU A 211 -0.89 -0.78 -17.99
N ARG A 212 -0.44 0.21 -18.77
CA ARG A 212 -0.28 0.10 -20.22
C ARG A 212 0.73 -0.96 -20.63
N ARG A 213 1.91 -0.96 -20.00
CA ARG A 213 2.94 -1.97 -20.28
C ARG A 213 2.48 -3.39 -20.03
N ARG A 214 1.54 -3.58 -19.07
CA ARG A 214 0.93 -4.89 -18.81
C ARG A 214 -0.13 -5.28 -19.82
N ASN A 215 -0.59 -4.35 -20.65
CA ASN A 215 -1.62 -4.56 -21.66
C ASN A 215 -2.87 -5.30 -21.12
N LYS A 216 -3.29 -4.95 -19.90
CA LYS A 216 -4.49 -5.51 -19.26
C LYS A 216 -5.74 -4.78 -19.73
N TRP A 217 -6.90 -5.40 -19.62
CA TRP A 217 -8.15 -4.85 -20.14
C TRP A 217 -8.41 -3.40 -19.71
N VAL A 218 -8.15 -3.06 -18.45
CA VAL A 218 -8.35 -1.69 -17.93
C VAL A 218 -7.43 -0.65 -18.59
N SER A 219 -6.34 -1.08 -19.22
CA SER A 219 -5.36 -0.16 -19.82
C SER A 219 -5.93 0.67 -20.97
N GLN A 220 -6.99 0.21 -21.64
CA GLN A 220 -7.68 0.94 -22.70
C GLN A 220 -8.37 2.23 -22.23
N PHE A 221 -8.69 2.32 -20.92
CA PHE A 221 -9.32 3.49 -20.31
C PHE A 221 -8.31 4.46 -19.70
N VAL A 222 -7.04 4.08 -19.69
CA VAL A 222 -5.96 4.90 -19.13
C VAL A 222 -5.43 5.83 -20.23
N GLU A 223 -5.79 7.13 -20.16
CA GLU A 223 -5.25 8.13 -21.10
C GLU A 223 -3.72 8.20 -21.06
N PRO A 224 -3.07 8.60 -22.18
CA PRO A 224 -1.65 8.93 -22.18
C PRO A 224 -1.37 10.00 -21.12
N ALA A 225 -0.20 9.89 -20.45
CA ALA A 225 0.30 11.02 -19.69
C ALA A 225 0.31 12.23 -20.63
N ARG A 226 -0.38 13.31 -20.29
CA ARG A 226 -0.24 14.56 -21.06
C ARG A 226 1.23 14.92 -21.02
N ALA A 227 1.85 15.08 -22.19
CA ALA A 227 3.18 15.65 -22.26
C ALA A 227 3.15 16.95 -21.45
N ALA A 228 4.10 17.10 -20.53
CA ALA A 228 4.28 18.36 -19.85
C ALA A 228 4.40 19.42 -20.94
N ALA A 229 3.50 20.39 -20.93
CA ALA A 229 3.61 21.55 -21.81
C ALA A 229 4.92 22.24 -21.43
N GLU A 230 5.87 22.28 -22.37
CA GLU A 230 7.11 23.04 -22.26
C GLU A 230 6.82 24.52 -22.10
#